data_8cf1422a3ee48c2205b40209a88cd9b9
#
_entry.id   8cf1422a3ee48c2205b40209a88cd9b9
#
_cell.length_a   1.000
_cell.length_b   1.000
_cell.length_c   1.000
_cell.angle_alpha   90.00
_cell.angle_beta   90.00
_cell.angle_gamma   90.00
#
_symmetry.space_group_name_H-M   'P 1'
#
loop_
_entity.id
_entity.type
_entity.pdbx_description
1 polymer ?
#
loop_
_entity_poly.entity_id
_entity_poly.type
_entity_poly.pdbx_seq_one_letter_code
_entity_poly.pdbx_strand_id
1 'polypeptide(L)'
;MIAVASLGDYRGNVVKALKRRLGDKLTIYAGGPAYSESIRLLDYEQAGVRRLRNYYLKGDVLLQQLPWSALLCAESLILDLNPRVPHVWLITGVRRLLGRRTMLWGHAWPHAGPGARSDRLRGLLRRLASGLVAYTETQAQALRDTLPGRPIQAAPNALYPAHDMRFELTQQRFRILYVGRIVAEKKADLLIEAFVRVADRMSGVVLTIVGDGPERAALMERAQASAVADRIEFPGYISEHERLRPIYAETIVSVSPGYVGLSVTQSLSFGVPMLISRDERHSPEIEAVRPDFNAEFFETNDADALGAGLLRFVEHAHVWRHRGPAIVEDCAARYSVERMAEGLALALTGEQ
;
A
#
# COMPACT_ATOMS: atom_id res chain seq x y z
N MET A 1 -15.31 14.20 -10.03
CA MET A 1 -14.05 14.94 -9.77
C MET A 1 -13.34 14.34 -8.57
N ILE A 2 -12.00 14.31 -8.56
CA ILE A 2 -11.17 13.87 -7.42
C ILE A 2 -10.20 15.00 -7.07
N ALA A 3 -10.04 15.36 -5.80
CA ALA A 3 -9.03 16.32 -5.35
C ALA A 3 -8.38 15.82 -4.06
N VAL A 4 -7.07 15.54 -4.13
CA VAL A 4 -6.31 14.88 -3.05
C VAL A 4 -5.02 15.62 -2.70
N ALA A 5 -4.50 15.37 -1.51
CA ALA A 5 -3.28 15.98 -1.02
C ALA A 5 -2.08 15.72 -1.94
N SER A 6 -1.92 14.47 -2.38
CA SER A 6 -0.87 14.07 -3.32
C SER A 6 -1.18 12.71 -3.93
N LEU A 7 -0.56 12.41 -5.07
CA LEU A 7 -0.57 11.09 -5.69
C LEU A 7 0.87 10.62 -5.88
N GLY A 8 1.20 9.48 -5.27
CA GLY A 8 2.47 8.80 -5.51
C GLY A 8 2.53 8.19 -6.92
N ASP A 9 3.75 7.96 -7.41
CA ASP A 9 4.04 7.39 -8.73
C ASP A 9 3.32 6.04 -8.96
N TYR A 10 3.22 5.22 -7.93
CA TYR A 10 2.50 3.93 -7.94
C TYR A 10 1.00 4.05 -8.26
N ARG A 11 0.42 5.24 -8.18
CA ARG A 11 -0.99 5.51 -8.54
C ARG A 11 -1.23 5.73 -10.03
N GLY A 12 -0.18 5.79 -10.84
CA GLY A 12 -0.28 6.08 -12.28
C GLY A 12 -1.23 5.14 -13.01
N ASN A 13 -1.17 3.83 -12.72
CA ASN A 13 -2.06 2.85 -13.33
C ASN A 13 -3.54 3.02 -12.91
N VAL A 14 -3.80 3.39 -11.65
CA VAL A 14 -5.15 3.67 -11.17
C VAL A 14 -5.73 4.90 -11.86
N VAL A 15 -4.93 5.97 -12.02
CA VAL A 15 -5.33 7.18 -12.75
C VAL A 15 -5.68 6.84 -14.20
N LYS A 16 -4.85 6.03 -14.88
CA LYS A 16 -5.11 5.57 -16.25
C LYS A 16 -6.40 4.75 -16.34
N ALA A 17 -6.64 3.85 -15.39
CA ALA A 17 -7.85 3.01 -15.35
C ALA A 17 -9.11 3.84 -15.11
N LEU A 18 -9.08 4.81 -14.18
CA LEU A 18 -10.17 5.73 -13.93
C LEU A 18 -10.50 6.59 -15.15
N LYS A 19 -9.49 7.11 -15.85
CA LYS A 19 -9.69 7.89 -17.07
C LYS A 19 -10.28 7.06 -18.20
N ARG A 20 -9.85 5.80 -18.36
CA ARG A 20 -10.48 4.90 -19.35
C ARG A 20 -11.94 4.63 -19.04
N ARG A 21 -12.30 4.53 -17.75
CA ARG A 21 -13.69 4.22 -17.33
C ARG A 21 -14.63 5.42 -17.38
N LEU A 22 -14.15 6.61 -17.01
CA LEU A 22 -14.98 7.81 -16.83
C LEU A 22 -14.77 8.89 -17.91
N GLY A 23 -13.73 8.73 -18.74
CA GLY A 23 -13.44 9.64 -19.86
C GLY A 23 -13.27 11.10 -19.43
N ASP A 24 -13.78 12.00 -20.27
CA ASP A 24 -13.71 13.44 -20.07
C ASP A 24 -14.54 13.97 -18.89
N LYS A 25 -15.42 13.12 -18.33
CA LYS A 25 -16.21 13.44 -17.13
C LYS A 25 -15.32 13.48 -15.86
N LEU A 26 -14.11 12.92 -15.93
CA LEU A 26 -13.20 12.86 -14.79
C LEU A 26 -12.14 13.96 -14.83
N THR A 27 -12.15 14.82 -13.82
CA THR A 27 -11.02 15.71 -13.53
C THR A 27 -10.38 15.31 -12.22
N ILE A 28 -9.04 15.15 -12.22
CA ILE A 28 -8.26 14.83 -11.03
C ILE A 28 -7.33 16.01 -10.71
N TYR A 29 -7.38 16.45 -9.47
CA TYR A 29 -6.46 17.42 -8.89
C TYR A 29 -5.60 16.74 -7.82
N ALA A 30 -4.30 16.99 -7.81
CA ALA A 30 -3.41 16.50 -6.78
C ALA A 30 -2.32 17.52 -6.47
N GLY A 31 -1.96 17.61 -5.20
CA GLY A 31 -1.00 18.57 -4.72
C GLY A 31 0.43 18.05 -4.66
N GLY A 32 1.38 18.97 -4.46
CA GLY A 32 2.78 18.69 -4.16
C GLY A 32 3.41 19.90 -3.48
N PRO A 33 4.43 19.66 -2.63
CA PRO A 33 5.04 18.36 -2.29
C PRO A 33 4.12 17.42 -1.49
N ALA A 34 4.54 16.15 -1.33
CA ALA A 34 3.87 15.18 -0.47
C ALA A 34 4.19 15.41 1.02
N TYR A 35 3.45 14.78 1.93
CA TYR A 35 3.73 14.81 3.39
C TYR A 35 5.09 14.24 3.78
N SER A 36 5.63 13.33 2.97
CA SER A 36 6.92 12.67 3.19
C SER A 36 7.77 12.80 1.94
N GLU A 37 9.01 13.22 2.11
CA GLU A 37 10.01 13.29 1.04
C GLU A 37 10.31 11.92 0.42
N SER A 38 10.05 10.85 1.14
CA SER A 38 10.23 9.47 0.66
C SER A 38 9.16 9.02 -0.35
N ILE A 39 8.12 9.83 -0.58
CA ILE A 39 7.08 9.54 -1.57
C ILE A 39 7.43 10.23 -2.87
N ARG A 40 7.78 9.45 -3.88
CA ARG A 40 7.92 9.95 -5.25
C ARG A 40 6.54 10.29 -5.79
N LEU A 41 6.38 11.51 -6.28
CA LEU A 41 5.12 11.95 -6.87
C LEU A 41 4.98 11.43 -8.30
N LEU A 42 3.73 11.15 -8.66
CA LEU A 42 3.34 10.87 -10.04
C LEU A 42 3.71 12.08 -10.94
N ASP A 43 4.14 11.82 -12.15
CA ASP A 43 4.21 12.84 -13.18
C ASP A 43 2.78 13.29 -13.53
N TYR A 44 2.38 14.42 -12.94
CA TYR A 44 1.01 14.91 -13.08
C TYR A 44 0.69 15.38 -14.49
N GLU A 45 1.66 15.92 -15.22
CA GLU A 45 1.46 16.37 -16.58
C GLU A 45 1.23 15.18 -17.51
N GLN A 46 2.12 14.21 -17.48
CA GLN A 46 1.98 12.98 -18.27
C GLN A 46 0.71 12.19 -17.91
N ALA A 47 0.35 12.16 -16.64
CA ALA A 47 -0.88 11.51 -16.17
C ALA A 47 -2.15 12.33 -16.43
N GLY A 48 -2.02 13.58 -16.91
CA GLY A 48 -3.13 14.51 -17.12
C GLY A 48 -3.88 14.82 -15.81
N VAL A 49 -3.15 14.96 -14.71
CA VAL A 49 -3.62 15.39 -13.39
C VAL A 49 -3.34 16.87 -13.23
N ARG A 50 -4.30 17.65 -12.78
CA ARG A 50 -4.14 19.08 -12.54
C ARG A 50 -3.41 19.30 -11.22
N ARG A 51 -2.25 19.96 -11.29
CA ARG A 51 -1.39 20.18 -10.12
C ARG A 51 -1.95 21.27 -9.22
N LEU A 52 -1.96 20.99 -7.89
CA LEU A 52 -2.21 21.96 -6.82
C LEU A 52 -0.90 22.28 -6.10
N ARG A 53 -0.82 23.47 -5.48
CA ARG A 53 0.28 23.81 -4.57
C ARG A 53 -0.10 23.51 -3.14
N ASN A 54 0.76 22.77 -2.44
CA ASN A 54 0.64 22.42 -1.04
C ASN A 54 1.47 23.33 -0.16
N TYR A 55 0.91 23.73 0.98
CA TYR A 55 1.57 24.50 2.02
C TYR A 55 1.35 23.76 3.35
N TYR A 56 2.43 23.28 3.95
CA TYR A 56 2.37 22.59 5.22
C TYR A 56 2.65 23.54 6.37
N LEU A 57 1.76 23.60 7.34
CA LEU A 57 1.90 24.34 8.58
C LEU A 57 2.32 23.40 9.71
N LYS A 58 2.70 23.97 10.85
CA LYS A 58 3.07 23.20 12.05
C LYS A 58 1.99 22.18 12.41
N GLY A 59 2.39 20.94 12.71
CA GLY A 59 1.48 19.84 13.05
C GLY A 59 0.83 19.14 11.85
N ASP A 60 1.47 19.18 10.68
CA ASP A 60 1.03 18.55 9.42
C ASP A 60 -0.34 19.05 8.91
N VAL A 61 -0.70 20.27 9.24
CA VAL A 61 -1.88 20.91 8.67
C VAL A 61 -1.60 21.30 7.24
N LEU A 62 -2.40 20.77 6.32
CA LEU A 62 -2.25 21.03 4.89
C LEU A 62 -3.22 22.12 4.43
N LEU A 63 -2.67 23.16 3.82
CA LEU A 63 -3.40 24.12 3.00
C LEU A 63 -3.06 23.88 1.53
N GLN A 64 -4.05 24.02 0.64
CA GLN A 64 -3.85 23.87 -0.80
C GLN A 64 -4.43 25.07 -1.55
N GLN A 65 -3.76 25.45 -2.63
CA GLN A 65 -4.33 26.40 -3.57
C GLN A 65 -5.37 25.68 -4.45
N LEU A 66 -6.65 25.93 -4.17
CA LEU A 66 -7.77 25.17 -4.71
C LEU A 66 -8.56 25.94 -5.79
N PRO A 67 -9.06 25.25 -6.82
CA PRO A 67 -10.04 25.79 -7.76
C PRO A 67 -11.45 25.73 -7.15
N TRP A 68 -11.75 26.63 -6.20
CA TRP A 68 -12.95 26.60 -5.37
C TRP A 68 -14.25 26.45 -6.16
N SER A 69 -14.43 27.24 -7.21
CA SER A 69 -15.63 27.19 -8.05
C SER A 69 -15.82 25.80 -8.67
N ALA A 70 -14.75 25.22 -9.22
CA ALA A 70 -14.82 23.88 -9.82
C ALA A 70 -15.15 22.80 -8.79
N LEU A 71 -14.55 22.87 -7.58
CA LEU A 71 -14.80 21.88 -6.51
C LEU A 71 -16.22 22.02 -5.96
N LEU A 72 -16.70 23.24 -5.73
CA LEU A 72 -18.03 23.47 -5.20
C LEU A 72 -19.13 23.13 -6.22
N CYS A 73 -18.90 23.35 -7.51
CA CYS A 73 -19.88 23.09 -8.57
C CYS A 73 -19.84 21.66 -9.12
N ALA A 74 -18.82 20.86 -8.83
CA ALA A 74 -18.74 19.48 -9.30
C ALA A 74 -20.00 18.68 -8.88
N GLU A 75 -20.55 17.87 -9.76
CA GLU A 75 -21.67 16.98 -9.48
C GLU A 75 -21.32 16.02 -8.33
N SER A 76 -20.22 15.31 -8.46
CA SER A 76 -19.68 14.40 -7.44
C SER A 76 -18.20 14.69 -7.20
N LEU A 77 -17.77 14.66 -5.94
CA LEU A 77 -16.42 15.00 -5.52
C LEU A 77 -15.88 13.98 -4.53
N ILE A 78 -14.66 13.49 -4.79
CA ILE A 78 -13.86 12.72 -3.81
C ILE A 78 -12.77 13.63 -3.25
N LEU A 79 -12.66 13.69 -1.91
CA LEU A 79 -11.59 14.36 -1.17
C LEU A 79 -10.91 13.39 -0.21
N ASP A 80 -9.73 13.75 0.30
CA ASP A 80 -9.06 12.95 1.33
C ASP A 80 -9.85 12.92 2.64
N LEU A 81 -9.98 11.76 3.27
CA LEU A 81 -10.46 11.62 4.64
C LEU A 81 -9.35 11.99 5.64
N ASN A 82 -8.98 13.26 5.67
CA ASN A 82 -7.95 13.76 6.54
C ASN A 82 -8.41 14.98 7.36
N PRO A 83 -8.64 14.83 8.67
CA PRO A 83 -9.08 15.94 9.54
C PRO A 83 -8.09 17.10 9.65
N ARG A 84 -6.80 16.90 9.29
CA ARG A 84 -5.75 17.95 9.31
C ARG A 84 -5.77 18.84 8.08
N VAL A 85 -6.77 18.70 7.22
CA VAL A 85 -6.94 19.45 5.98
C VAL A 85 -8.17 20.35 6.10
N PRO A 86 -8.03 21.64 6.53
CA PRO A 86 -9.17 22.51 6.85
C PRO A 86 -10.15 22.70 5.71
N HIS A 87 -9.65 22.82 4.49
CA HIS A 87 -10.50 23.01 3.31
C HIS A 87 -11.40 21.80 3.01
N VAL A 88 -11.03 20.59 3.44
CA VAL A 88 -11.89 19.40 3.31
C VAL A 88 -13.16 19.60 4.16
N TRP A 89 -13.05 20.13 5.37
CA TRP A 89 -14.19 20.45 6.22
C TRP A 89 -15.10 21.48 5.58
N LEU A 90 -14.49 22.58 5.12
CA LEU A 90 -15.24 23.70 4.52
C LEU A 90 -15.97 23.26 3.24
N ILE A 91 -15.27 22.60 2.32
CA ILE A 91 -15.85 22.12 1.05
C ILE A 91 -16.96 21.12 1.34
N THR A 92 -16.71 20.13 2.23
CA THR A 92 -17.72 19.11 2.55
C THR A 92 -18.95 19.73 3.19
N GLY A 93 -18.79 20.70 4.11
CA GLY A 93 -19.90 21.42 4.74
C GLY A 93 -20.71 22.24 3.77
N VAL A 94 -20.06 23.07 2.95
CA VAL A 94 -20.73 23.90 1.94
C VAL A 94 -21.46 23.03 0.92
N ARG A 95 -20.81 22.00 0.40
CA ARG A 95 -21.43 21.09 -0.57
C ARG A 95 -22.61 20.32 0.00
N ARG A 96 -22.56 19.95 1.29
CA ARG A 96 -23.71 19.36 1.99
C ARG A 96 -24.91 20.31 2.05
N LEU A 97 -24.68 21.60 2.34
CA LEU A 97 -25.73 22.62 2.33
C LEU A 97 -26.34 22.83 0.92
N LEU A 98 -25.49 22.67 -0.10
CA LEU A 98 -25.92 22.76 -1.51
C LEU A 98 -26.55 21.45 -2.06
N GLY A 99 -26.73 20.42 -1.23
CA GLY A 99 -27.25 19.12 -1.65
C GLY A 99 -26.31 18.35 -2.60
N ARG A 100 -25.02 18.68 -2.66
CA ARG A 100 -24.05 18.09 -3.57
C ARG A 100 -23.29 16.92 -2.96
N ARG A 101 -23.10 15.87 -3.75
CA ARG A 101 -22.43 14.63 -3.32
C ARG A 101 -20.95 14.84 -3.07
N THR A 102 -20.49 14.49 -1.87
CA THR A 102 -19.07 14.51 -1.49
C THR A 102 -18.70 13.21 -0.79
N MET A 103 -17.79 12.48 -1.38
CA MET A 103 -17.21 11.25 -0.82
C MET A 103 -15.85 11.56 -0.21
N LEU A 104 -15.51 10.94 0.92
CA LEU A 104 -14.18 11.06 1.51
C LEU A 104 -13.43 9.74 1.41
N TRP A 105 -12.23 9.80 0.86
CA TRP A 105 -11.38 8.65 0.58
C TRP A 105 -10.17 8.59 1.52
N GLY A 106 -9.97 7.47 2.19
CA GLY A 106 -8.83 7.29 3.08
C GLY A 106 -9.01 6.17 4.09
N HIS A 107 -8.07 6.13 5.04
CA HIS A 107 -8.16 5.21 6.17
C HIS A 107 -9.38 5.50 7.02
N ALA A 108 -10.18 4.48 7.30
CA ALA A 108 -11.39 4.60 8.11
C ALA A 108 -11.07 5.17 9.51
N TRP A 109 -9.98 4.71 10.12
CA TRP A 109 -9.51 5.13 11.45
C TRP A 109 -8.10 5.72 11.42
N PRO A 110 -7.70 6.47 12.45
CA PRO A 110 -6.33 6.89 12.62
C PRO A 110 -5.41 5.68 12.90
N HIS A 111 -4.11 5.86 12.77
CA HIS A 111 -3.10 4.83 13.05
C HIS A 111 -3.21 4.22 14.47
N ALA A 112 -3.74 5.00 15.43
CA ALA A 112 -3.98 4.55 16.80
C ALA A 112 -5.25 3.68 16.96
N GLY A 113 -5.95 3.38 15.86
CA GLY A 113 -7.14 2.53 15.83
C GLY A 113 -8.46 3.26 16.12
N PRO A 114 -9.58 2.51 16.07
CA PRO A 114 -10.89 3.01 16.42
C PRO A 114 -10.95 3.41 17.89
N GLY A 115 -11.66 4.51 18.20
CA GLY A 115 -11.81 5.02 19.59
C GLY A 115 -10.66 5.91 20.07
N ALA A 116 -9.58 6.07 19.34
CA ALA A 116 -8.52 7.03 19.66
C ALA A 116 -9.07 8.48 19.73
N ARG A 117 -8.44 9.35 20.54
CA ARG A 117 -8.86 10.77 20.63
C ARG A 117 -8.93 11.46 19.27
N SER A 118 -7.99 11.18 18.38
CA SER A 118 -7.99 11.69 17.01
C SER A 118 -9.10 11.11 16.12
N ASP A 119 -9.73 10.00 16.51
CA ASP A 119 -10.86 9.43 15.78
C ASP A 119 -12.15 10.23 15.96
N ARG A 120 -12.30 10.98 17.06
CA ARG A 120 -13.47 11.84 17.26
C ARG A 120 -13.63 12.87 16.14
N LEU A 121 -12.56 13.59 15.80
CA LEU A 121 -12.58 14.55 14.70
C LEU A 121 -12.80 13.86 13.36
N ARG A 122 -12.14 12.72 13.12
CA ARG A 122 -12.36 11.91 11.91
C ARG A 122 -13.81 11.42 11.84
N GLY A 123 -14.40 11.02 12.98
CA GLY A 123 -15.81 10.61 13.09
C GLY A 123 -16.79 11.72 12.71
N LEU A 124 -16.52 12.97 13.14
CA LEU A 124 -17.34 14.11 12.72
C LEU A 124 -17.24 14.34 11.21
N LEU A 125 -16.03 14.28 10.64
CA LEU A 125 -15.80 14.44 9.21
C LEU A 125 -16.49 13.33 8.40
N ARG A 126 -16.42 12.06 8.87
CA ARG A 126 -17.16 10.94 8.28
C ARG A 126 -18.68 11.19 8.24
N ARG A 127 -19.23 11.77 9.31
CA ARG A 127 -20.68 12.10 9.38
C ARG A 127 -21.08 13.29 8.52
N LEU A 128 -20.16 14.19 8.25
CA LEU A 128 -20.39 15.37 7.41
C LEU A 128 -20.50 14.99 5.91
N ALA A 129 -19.71 14.01 5.48
CA ALA A 129 -19.67 13.56 4.09
C ALA A 129 -20.96 12.86 3.63
N SER A 130 -21.22 12.86 2.34
CA SER A 130 -22.33 12.09 1.73
C SER A 130 -22.05 10.59 1.77
N GLY A 131 -20.78 10.19 1.68
CA GLY A 131 -20.35 8.80 1.75
C GLY A 131 -18.84 8.69 1.89
N LEU A 132 -18.32 7.46 1.90
CA LEU A 132 -16.92 7.17 2.17
C LEU A 132 -16.34 6.17 1.16
N VAL A 133 -15.02 6.23 0.98
CA VAL A 133 -14.25 5.23 0.25
C VAL A 133 -13.11 4.77 1.16
N ALA A 134 -13.11 3.49 1.52
CA ALA A 134 -12.10 2.89 2.36
C ALA A 134 -11.04 2.14 1.54
N TYR A 135 -9.86 1.95 2.11
CA TYR A 135 -8.76 1.21 1.46
C TYR A 135 -8.90 -0.31 1.56
N THR A 136 -9.86 -0.84 2.31
CA THR A 136 -10.10 -2.27 2.43
C THR A 136 -11.59 -2.58 2.56
N GLU A 137 -11.97 -3.80 2.20
CA GLU A 137 -13.37 -4.25 2.35
C GLU A 137 -13.76 -4.38 3.82
N THR A 138 -12.86 -4.86 4.69
CA THR A 138 -13.10 -4.92 6.13
C THR A 138 -13.37 -3.55 6.72
N GLN A 139 -12.58 -2.52 6.33
CA GLN A 139 -12.85 -1.16 6.76
C GLN A 139 -14.18 -0.62 6.21
N ALA A 140 -14.49 -0.91 4.95
CA ALA A 140 -15.75 -0.49 4.35
C ALA A 140 -16.94 -1.13 5.06
N GLN A 141 -16.87 -2.43 5.38
CA GLN A 141 -17.92 -3.14 6.11
C GLN A 141 -18.11 -2.56 7.51
N ALA A 142 -17.05 -2.39 8.27
CA ALA A 142 -17.13 -1.81 9.62
C ALA A 142 -17.67 -0.36 9.61
N LEU A 143 -17.41 0.40 8.53
CA LEU A 143 -18.02 1.72 8.34
C LEU A 143 -19.53 1.62 8.01
N ARG A 144 -19.96 0.63 7.20
CA ARG A 144 -21.40 0.37 6.92
C ARG A 144 -22.15 0.06 8.21
N ASP A 145 -21.56 -0.74 9.10
CA ASP A 145 -22.14 -1.10 10.39
C ASP A 145 -22.29 0.12 11.32
N THR A 146 -21.35 1.06 11.27
CA THR A 146 -21.37 2.27 12.11
C THR A 146 -22.11 3.47 11.51
N LEU A 147 -22.34 3.48 10.20
CA LEU A 147 -22.98 4.56 9.46
C LEU A 147 -24.03 4.00 8.49
N PRO A 148 -25.10 3.36 9.01
CA PRO A 148 -26.13 2.73 8.17
C PRO A 148 -26.78 3.74 7.23
N GLY A 149 -27.14 3.28 6.03
CA GLY A 149 -27.79 4.09 5.00
C GLY A 149 -26.88 5.07 4.25
N ARG A 150 -25.54 5.05 4.51
CA ARG A 150 -24.59 5.86 3.75
C ARG A 150 -23.91 5.03 2.65
N PRO A 151 -23.67 5.60 1.47
CA PRO A 151 -22.87 4.95 0.45
C PRO A 151 -21.42 4.80 0.93
N ILE A 152 -20.96 3.56 1.06
CA ILE A 152 -19.60 3.24 1.47
C ILE A 152 -19.02 2.21 0.51
N GLN A 153 -17.95 2.60 -0.19
CA GLN A 153 -17.27 1.78 -1.16
C GLN A 153 -15.89 1.37 -0.64
N ALA A 154 -15.43 0.19 -1.05
CA ALA A 154 -14.04 -0.19 -0.93
C ALA A 154 -13.30 0.10 -2.23
N ALA A 155 -12.12 0.73 -2.12
CA ALA A 155 -11.17 0.89 -3.20
C ALA A 155 -9.81 0.42 -2.69
N PRO A 156 -9.55 -0.90 -2.69
CA PRO A 156 -8.34 -1.47 -2.12
C PRO A 156 -7.08 -0.93 -2.79
N ASN A 157 -6.06 -0.62 -1.98
CA ASN A 157 -4.81 -0.10 -2.50
C ASN A 157 -4.17 -1.09 -3.49
N ALA A 158 -3.96 -0.66 -4.72
CA ALA A 158 -3.47 -1.46 -5.83
C ALA A 158 -2.22 -0.88 -6.44
N LEU A 159 -1.30 -1.75 -6.86
CA LEU A 159 -0.07 -1.41 -7.57
C LEU A 159 -0.17 -1.74 -9.06
N TYR A 160 -0.65 -2.94 -9.37
CA TYR A 160 -0.59 -3.51 -10.71
C TYR A 160 -1.97 -3.81 -11.28
N PRO A 161 -2.14 -3.68 -12.61
CA PRO A 161 -3.29 -4.23 -13.32
C PRO A 161 -3.35 -5.76 -13.19
N ALA A 162 -4.54 -6.33 -13.23
CA ALA A 162 -4.72 -7.77 -13.11
C ALA A 162 -3.93 -8.58 -14.16
N HIS A 163 -3.80 -8.05 -15.40
CA HIS A 163 -3.07 -8.70 -16.47
C HIS A 163 -1.54 -8.71 -16.29
N ASP A 164 -1.00 -7.83 -15.44
CA ASP A 164 0.42 -7.80 -15.07
C ASP A 164 0.73 -8.74 -13.90
N MET A 165 -0.30 -9.11 -13.13
CA MET A 165 -0.15 -10.02 -11.99
C MET A 165 -0.03 -11.45 -12.52
N ARG A 166 1.14 -12.05 -12.33
CA ARG A 166 1.36 -13.42 -12.80
C ARG A 166 2.48 -14.12 -12.04
N PHE A 167 2.30 -15.42 -11.90
CA PHE A 167 3.29 -16.31 -11.34
C PHE A 167 4.22 -16.81 -12.45
N GLU A 168 5.52 -16.63 -12.25
CA GLU A 168 6.53 -17.14 -13.19
C GLU A 168 7.03 -18.51 -12.72
N LEU A 169 6.96 -19.49 -13.62
CA LEU A 169 7.50 -20.82 -13.38
C LEU A 169 8.99 -20.84 -13.73
N THR A 170 9.84 -20.54 -12.78
CA THR A 170 11.28 -20.75 -12.89
C THR A 170 11.67 -22.17 -12.45
N GLN A 171 12.78 -22.68 -12.97
CA GLN A 171 13.26 -24.01 -12.58
C GLN A 171 13.73 -24.04 -11.13
N GLN A 172 14.34 -22.95 -10.64
CA GLN A 172 14.89 -22.88 -9.29
C GLN A 172 14.54 -21.58 -8.61
N ARG A 173 14.09 -21.67 -7.36
CA ARG A 173 13.92 -20.53 -6.44
C ARG A 173 14.94 -20.66 -5.32
N PHE A 174 15.68 -19.61 -5.08
CA PHE A 174 16.80 -19.61 -4.15
C PHE A 174 16.92 -18.30 -3.36
N ARG A 175 15.91 -17.42 -3.49
CA ARG A 175 15.97 -16.06 -2.94
C ARG A 175 15.00 -15.87 -1.78
N ILE A 176 15.50 -15.27 -0.69
CA ILE A 176 14.69 -14.61 0.34
C ILE A 176 14.70 -13.12 0.00
N LEU A 177 13.53 -12.49 -0.07
CA LEU A 177 13.39 -11.15 -0.60
C LEU A 177 12.79 -10.18 0.41
N TYR A 178 13.42 -9.01 0.55
CA TYR A 178 12.82 -7.82 1.15
C TYR A 178 12.62 -6.76 0.07
N VAL A 179 11.42 -6.17 0.00
CA VAL A 179 11.15 -5.02 -0.88
C VAL A 179 10.47 -3.93 -0.06
N GLY A 180 11.11 -2.78 0.06
CA GLY A 180 10.54 -1.66 0.80
C GLY A 180 11.53 -0.54 1.11
N ARG A 181 11.02 0.51 1.76
CA ARG A 181 11.87 1.58 2.29
C ARG A 181 12.78 1.03 3.38
N ILE A 182 14.03 1.44 3.36
CA ILE A 182 15.01 1.02 4.38
C ILE A 182 15.03 2.07 5.48
N VAL A 183 14.07 1.95 6.40
CA VAL A 183 13.86 2.81 7.58
C VAL A 183 13.76 1.94 8.83
N ALA A 184 14.07 2.51 10.00
CA ALA A 184 14.15 1.77 11.27
C ALA A 184 12.86 0.96 11.58
N GLU A 185 11.68 1.51 11.30
CA GLU A 185 10.41 0.85 11.58
C GLU A 185 10.14 -0.37 10.69
N LYS A 186 10.92 -0.55 9.62
CA LYS A 186 10.85 -1.74 8.74
C LYS A 186 11.74 -2.88 9.20
N LYS A 187 12.66 -2.62 10.14
CA LYS A 187 13.48 -3.64 10.83
C LYS A 187 14.22 -4.59 9.89
N ALA A 188 14.75 -4.08 8.77
CA ALA A 188 15.50 -4.91 7.82
C ALA A 188 16.79 -5.46 8.42
N ASP A 189 17.31 -4.85 9.47
CA ASP A 189 18.42 -5.32 10.30
C ASP A 189 18.11 -6.65 10.99
N LEU A 190 16.89 -6.83 11.51
CA LEU A 190 16.43 -8.10 12.09
C LEU A 190 16.44 -9.23 11.06
N LEU A 191 16.10 -8.93 9.78
CA LEU A 191 16.15 -9.93 8.72
C LEU A 191 17.59 -10.38 8.42
N ILE A 192 18.54 -9.44 8.35
CA ILE A 192 19.96 -9.78 8.18
C ILE A 192 20.43 -10.66 9.33
N GLU A 193 20.12 -10.28 10.57
CA GLU A 193 20.49 -11.06 11.75
C GLU A 193 19.92 -12.48 11.71
N ALA A 194 18.63 -12.62 11.43
CA ALA A 194 17.99 -13.92 11.34
C ALA A 194 18.59 -14.77 10.20
N PHE A 195 18.85 -14.18 9.04
CA PHE A 195 19.45 -14.87 7.91
C PHE A 195 20.85 -15.40 8.26
N VAL A 196 21.71 -14.56 8.85
CA VAL A 196 23.06 -14.95 9.25
C VAL A 196 23.05 -16.14 10.21
N ARG A 197 22.11 -16.17 11.18
CA ARG A 197 22.00 -17.26 12.18
C ARG A 197 21.69 -18.63 11.55
N VAL A 198 20.98 -18.65 10.44
CA VAL A 198 20.48 -19.91 9.84
C VAL A 198 21.06 -20.21 8.45
N ALA A 199 21.93 -19.34 7.94
CA ALA A 199 22.46 -19.41 6.57
C ALA A 199 23.15 -20.74 6.25
N ASP A 200 23.89 -21.32 7.18
CA ASP A 200 24.58 -22.61 7.01
C ASP A 200 23.62 -23.77 6.73
N ARG A 201 22.37 -23.64 7.19
CA ARG A 201 21.30 -24.62 6.99
C ARG A 201 20.55 -24.42 5.66
N MET A 202 20.82 -23.34 4.93
CA MET A 202 20.18 -22.96 3.69
C MET A 202 21.20 -22.82 2.54
N SER A 203 21.84 -23.93 2.17
CA SER A 203 22.86 -23.91 1.11
C SER A 203 22.28 -23.33 -0.21
N GLY A 204 23.04 -22.42 -0.84
CA GLY A 204 22.67 -21.80 -2.11
C GLY A 204 21.53 -20.76 -2.04
N VAL A 205 20.99 -20.47 -0.86
CA VAL A 205 19.98 -19.42 -0.69
C VAL A 205 20.65 -18.06 -0.49
N VAL A 206 20.16 -17.02 -1.16
CA VAL A 206 20.62 -15.64 -1.03
C VAL A 206 19.52 -14.74 -0.42
N LEU A 207 19.95 -13.73 0.33
CA LEU A 207 19.09 -12.67 0.83
C LEU A 207 19.22 -11.44 -0.09
N THR A 208 18.11 -10.95 -0.63
CA THR A 208 18.12 -9.73 -1.44
C THR A 208 17.26 -8.65 -0.79
N ILE A 209 17.85 -7.48 -0.61
CA ILE A 209 17.20 -6.30 0.01
C ILE A 209 17.05 -5.22 -1.04
N VAL A 210 15.84 -5.14 -1.62
CA VAL A 210 15.46 -4.12 -2.61
C VAL A 210 14.86 -2.93 -1.92
N GLY A 211 15.46 -1.77 -2.12
CA GLY A 211 14.97 -0.53 -1.56
C GLY A 211 16.07 0.50 -1.32
N ASP A 212 15.64 1.63 -0.75
CA ASP A 212 16.53 2.70 -0.33
C ASP A 212 15.99 3.38 0.94
N GLY A 213 16.84 4.11 1.63
CA GLY A 213 16.48 4.84 2.83
C GLY A 213 17.67 5.13 3.74
N PRO A 214 17.47 5.88 4.83
CA PRO A 214 18.52 6.33 5.72
C PRO A 214 19.32 5.18 6.36
N GLU A 215 18.71 4.02 6.59
CA GLU A 215 19.37 2.86 7.23
C GLU A 215 20.18 2.01 6.24
N ARG A 216 20.15 2.31 4.92
CA ARG A 216 20.77 1.47 3.89
C ARG A 216 22.29 1.29 4.10
N ALA A 217 23.01 2.36 4.40
CA ALA A 217 24.46 2.31 4.59
C ALA A 217 24.83 1.42 5.78
N ALA A 218 24.14 1.58 6.92
CA ALA A 218 24.37 0.77 8.12
C ALA A 218 24.04 -0.72 7.90
N LEU A 219 22.97 -1.02 7.12
CA LEU A 219 22.65 -2.40 6.76
C LEU A 219 23.70 -3.05 5.86
N MET A 220 24.23 -2.31 4.89
CA MET A 220 25.32 -2.81 4.02
C MET A 220 26.57 -3.10 4.81
N GLU A 221 26.96 -2.22 5.74
CA GLU A 221 28.10 -2.43 6.63
C GLU A 221 27.91 -3.67 7.49
N ARG A 222 26.72 -3.83 8.10
CA ARG A 222 26.38 -5.03 8.91
C ARG A 222 26.42 -6.30 8.07
N ALA A 223 25.92 -6.30 6.85
CA ALA A 223 25.97 -7.44 5.95
C ALA A 223 27.41 -7.80 5.59
N GLN A 224 28.23 -6.80 5.30
CA GLN A 224 29.63 -6.96 4.93
C GLN A 224 30.50 -7.52 6.06
N ALA A 225 30.17 -7.21 7.31
CA ALA A 225 30.82 -7.75 8.49
C ALA A 225 30.40 -9.18 8.85
N SER A 226 29.41 -9.73 8.17
CA SER A 226 28.89 -11.08 8.44
C SER A 226 29.69 -12.17 7.70
N ALA A 227 29.65 -13.40 8.24
CA ALA A 227 30.29 -14.56 7.61
C ALA A 227 29.66 -14.99 6.26
N VAL A 228 28.53 -14.39 5.87
CA VAL A 228 27.76 -14.73 4.66
C VAL A 228 27.54 -13.49 3.77
N ALA A 229 28.48 -12.55 3.82
CA ALA A 229 28.42 -11.29 3.08
C ALA A 229 28.19 -11.48 1.56
N ASP A 230 28.78 -12.52 0.99
CA ASP A 230 28.66 -12.93 -0.41
C ASP A 230 27.25 -13.42 -0.80
N ARG A 231 26.41 -13.67 0.18
CA ARG A 231 25.02 -14.14 0.01
C ARG A 231 23.98 -13.07 0.33
N ILE A 232 24.37 -11.81 0.55
CA ILE A 232 23.45 -10.71 0.85
C ILE A 232 23.60 -9.62 -0.22
N GLU A 233 22.55 -9.39 -0.98
CA GLU A 233 22.54 -8.49 -2.12
C GLU A 233 21.72 -7.22 -1.86
N PHE A 234 22.22 -6.06 -2.33
CA PHE A 234 21.56 -4.77 -2.24
C PHE A 234 21.45 -4.12 -3.63
N PRO A 235 20.49 -4.50 -4.48
CA PRO A 235 20.36 -3.93 -5.83
C PRO A 235 19.87 -2.47 -5.85
N GLY A 236 19.58 -1.90 -4.67
CA GLY A 236 19.07 -0.54 -4.54
C GLY A 236 17.57 -0.44 -4.76
N TYR A 237 17.09 0.77 -5.04
CA TYR A 237 15.68 1.03 -5.28
C TYR A 237 15.25 0.53 -6.67
N ILE A 238 14.22 -0.30 -6.70
CA ILE A 238 13.56 -0.78 -7.92
C ILE A 238 12.05 -0.63 -7.74
N SER A 239 11.40 0.13 -8.61
CA SER A 239 9.94 0.34 -8.63
C SER A 239 9.27 -0.26 -9.85
N GLU A 240 10.03 -0.46 -10.93
CA GLU A 240 9.53 -0.94 -12.20
C GLU A 240 9.15 -2.41 -12.11
N HIS A 241 7.90 -2.71 -12.45
CA HIS A 241 7.34 -4.06 -12.41
C HIS A 241 8.21 -5.07 -13.20
N GLU A 242 8.67 -4.68 -14.39
CA GLU A 242 9.46 -5.56 -15.27
C GLU A 242 10.85 -5.89 -14.68
N ARG A 243 11.42 -4.99 -13.87
CA ARG A 243 12.70 -5.23 -13.18
C ARG A 243 12.54 -6.05 -11.91
N LEU A 244 11.40 -5.95 -11.25
CA LEU A 244 11.07 -6.75 -10.06
C LEU A 244 10.67 -8.18 -10.43
N ARG A 245 10.07 -8.39 -11.59
CA ARG A 245 9.59 -9.70 -12.05
C ARG A 245 10.63 -10.82 -11.97
N PRO A 246 11.85 -10.70 -12.55
CA PRO A 246 12.85 -11.76 -12.45
C PRO A 246 13.28 -12.01 -10.99
N ILE A 247 13.35 -10.98 -10.15
CA ILE A 247 13.70 -11.13 -8.73
C ILE A 247 12.63 -11.96 -8.01
N TYR A 248 11.35 -11.62 -8.20
CA TYR A 248 10.24 -12.38 -7.61
C TYR A 248 10.13 -13.80 -8.17
N ALA A 249 10.46 -14.01 -9.45
CA ALA A 249 10.46 -15.33 -10.06
C ALA A 249 11.41 -16.31 -9.36
N GLU A 250 12.54 -15.82 -8.86
CA GLU A 250 13.55 -16.60 -8.11
C GLU A 250 13.30 -16.64 -6.61
N THR A 251 12.23 -15.96 -6.10
CA THR A 251 11.97 -15.80 -4.68
C THR A 251 11.17 -16.95 -4.10
N ILE A 252 11.66 -17.53 -3.00
CA ILE A 252 10.97 -18.53 -2.17
C ILE A 252 9.92 -17.85 -1.31
N VAL A 253 10.35 -16.80 -0.59
CA VAL A 253 9.53 -16.05 0.36
C VAL A 253 9.93 -14.57 0.38
N SER A 254 8.95 -13.70 0.46
CA SER A 254 9.15 -12.27 0.73
C SER A 254 8.96 -12.02 2.24
N VAL A 255 9.75 -11.14 2.83
CA VAL A 255 9.79 -10.96 4.29
C VAL A 255 9.47 -9.53 4.67
N SER A 256 8.63 -9.35 5.67
CA SER A 256 8.40 -8.06 6.33
C SER A 256 8.69 -8.17 7.82
N PRO A 257 9.92 -7.84 8.25
CA PRO A 257 10.31 -7.96 9.66
C PRO A 257 9.74 -6.85 10.56
N GLY A 258 9.30 -5.75 9.98
CA GLY A 258 8.50 -4.71 10.62
C GLY A 258 7.07 -4.65 10.03
N TYR A 259 6.44 -3.47 10.11
CA TYR A 259 5.08 -3.32 9.60
C TYR A 259 5.00 -3.50 8.08
N VAL A 260 3.92 -4.11 7.60
CA VAL A 260 3.62 -4.21 6.16
C VAL A 260 2.84 -3.01 5.66
N GLY A 261 2.94 -2.78 4.36
CA GLY A 261 2.13 -1.88 3.55
C GLY A 261 1.89 -2.54 2.19
N LEU A 262 2.03 -1.78 1.11
CA LEU A 262 1.85 -2.28 -0.26
C LEU A 262 2.79 -3.44 -0.66
N SER A 263 3.86 -3.69 0.09
CA SER A 263 4.73 -4.86 -0.12
C SER A 263 3.98 -6.19 -0.04
N VAL A 264 2.86 -6.26 0.70
CA VAL A 264 2.01 -7.45 0.73
C VAL A 264 1.38 -7.70 -0.64
N THR A 265 0.60 -6.75 -1.12
CA THR A 265 -0.07 -6.89 -2.42
C THR A 265 0.93 -6.99 -3.57
N GLN A 266 2.11 -6.38 -3.43
CA GLN A 266 3.21 -6.53 -4.38
C GLN A 266 3.71 -7.97 -4.43
N SER A 267 4.08 -8.58 -3.31
CA SER A 267 4.56 -9.95 -3.25
C SER A 267 3.52 -10.96 -3.77
N LEU A 268 2.27 -10.81 -3.32
CA LEU A 268 1.17 -11.69 -3.71
C LEU A 268 0.82 -11.56 -5.20
N SER A 269 1.05 -10.40 -5.83
CA SER A 269 0.84 -10.21 -7.27
C SER A 269 1.79 -11.01 -8.15
N PHE A 270 2.93 -11.42 -7.60
CA PHE A 270 3.88 -12.34 -8.24
C PHE A 270 3.72 -13.79 -7.75
N GLY A 271 2.73 -14.07 -6.92
CA GLY A 271 2.47 -15.40 -6.36
C GLY A 271 3.52 -15.85 -5.34
N VAL A 272 4.23 -14.90 -4.72
CA VAL A 272 5.24 -15.17 -3.71
C VAL A 272 4.63 -15.00 -2.32
N PRO A 273 4.68 -16.04 -1.48
CA PRO A 273 4.18 -15.97 -0.11
C PRO A 273 5.03 -15.05 0.77
N MET A 274 4.49 -14.67 1.92
CA MET A 274 5.18 -13.78 2.85
C MET A 274 5.39 -14.38 4.25
N LEU A 275 6.52 -14.01 4.85
CA LEU A 275 6.80 -14.19 6.28
C LEU A 275 6.75 -12.81 6.96
N ILE A 276 5.82 -12.62 7.90
CA ILE A 276 5.44 -11.30 8.41
C ILE A 276 5.56 -11.26 9.94
N SER A 277 6.11 -10.19 10.49
CA SER A 277 6.08 -9.91 11.93
C SER A 277 4.63 -9.85 12.43
N ARG A 278 4.31 -10.47 13.58
CA ARG A 278 2.93 -10.64 14.05
C ARG A 278 2.32 -9.35 14.60
N ASP A 279 2.99 -8.73 15.56
CA ASP A 279 2.44 -7.67 16.41
C ASP A 279 2.99 -6.29 16.02
N GLU A 280 2.80 -5.92 14.75
CA GLU A 280 3.16 -4.60 14.23
C GLU A 280 1.92 -3.76 13.94
N ARG A 281 2.11 -2.46 13.88
CA ARG A 281 1.05 -1.55 13.39
C ARG A 281 0.97 -1.58 11.87
N HIS A 282 0.52 -2.71 11.36
CA HIS A 282 0.40 -2.92 9.92
C HIS A 282 -0.54 -1.90 9.27
N SER A 283 -0.24 -1.58 8.02
CA SER A 283 -1.17 -0.85 7.15
C SER A 283 -2.37 -1.74 6.79
N PRO A 284 -3.48 -1.17 6.34
CA PRO A 284 -4.71 -1.93 6.03
C PRO A 284 -4.51 -3.05 5.01
N GLU A 285 -3.47 -2.98 4.19
CA GLU A 285 -3.11 -4.03 3.22
C GLU A 285 -2.82 -5.39 3.86
N ILE A 286 -2.61 -5.44 5.18
CA ILE A 286 -2.53 -6.71 5.93
C ILE A 286 -3.77 -7.59 5.74
N GLU A 287 -4.91 -7.02 5.37
CA GLU A 287 -6.14 -7.75 5.02
C GLU A 287 -5.94 -8.73 3.84
N ALA A 288 -4.94 -8.50 2.98
CA ALA A 288 -4.60 -9.40 1.89
C ALA A 288 -3.98 -10.72 2.39
N VAL A 289 -3.48 -10.73 3.61
CA VAL A 289 -2.84 -11.90 4.22
C VAL A 289 -3.88 -12.92 4.66
N ARG A 290 -3.67 -14.16 4.24
CA ARG A 290 -4.40 -15.32 4.70
C ARG A 290 -3.39 -16.33 5.24
N PRO A 291 -3.32 -16.50 6.58
CA PRO A 291 -2.44 -17.48 7.19
C PRO A 291 -2.61 -18.87 6.54
N ASP A 292 -1.51 -19.60 6.40
CA ASP A 292 -1.45 -20.95 5.80
C ASP A 292 -1.80 -21.03 4.30
N PHE A 293 -2.23 -19.92 3.69
CA PHE A 293 -2.51 -19.86 2.26
C PHE A 293 -1.46 -19.05 1.49
N ASN A 294 -1.18 -17.80 1.92
CA ASN A 294 -0.27 -16.90 1.24
C ASN A 294 0.76 -16.23 2.17
N ALA A 295 0.72 -16.54 3.47
CA ALA A 295 1.68 -16.02 4.43
C ALA A 295 1.73 -16.87 5.71
N GLU A 296 2.84 -16.70 6.45
CA GLU A 296 2.99 -17.09 7.85
C GLU A 296 3.40 -15.89 8.70
N PHE A 297 3.11 -15.96 10.00
CA PHE A 297 3.56 -14.97 10.97
C PHE A 297 4.69 -15.53 11.83
N PHE A 298 5.63 -14.65 12.21
CA PHE A 298 6.64 -14.95 13.23
C PHE A 298 6.52 -13.97 14.41
N GLU A 299 7.10 -14.36 15.56
CA GLU A 299 7.08 -13.54 16.77
C GLU A 299 7.87 -12.24 16.60
N THR A 300 7.23 -11.13 16.93
CA THR A 300 7.78 -9.78 16.69
C THR A 300 9.08 -9.53 17.44
N ASN A 301 10.07 -8.94 16.75
CA ASN A 301 11.42 -8.65 17.27
C ASN A 301 12.23 -9.88 17.67
N ASP A 302 11.88 -11.06 17.20
CA ASP A 302 12.57 -12.31 17.50
C ASP A 302 13.28 -12.83 16.23
N ALA A 303 14.63 -12.70 16.22
CA ALA A 303 15.48 -13.14 15.12
C ALA A 303 15.50 -14.68 14.98
N ASP A 304 15.36 -15.42 16.10
CA ASP A 304 15.35 -16.88 16.07
C ASP A 304 14.02 -17.41 15.51
N ALA A 305 12.89 -16.79 15.92
CA ALA A 305 11.59 -17.09 15.36
C ALA A 305 11.52 -16.75 13.85
N LEU A 306 12.11 -15.62 13.44
CA LEU A 306 12.23 -15.26 12.03
C LEU A 306 13.09 -16.27 11.27
N GLY A 307 14.29 -16.63 11.81
CA GLY A 307 15.18 -17.64 11.24
C GLY A 307 14.51 -19.01 11.09
N ALA A 308 13.78 -19.47 12.10
CA ALA A 308 12.99 -20.70 12.03
C ALA A 308 11.92 -20.63 10.94
N GLY A 309 11.27 -19.48 10.78
CA GLY A 309 10.33 -19.23 9.68
C GLY A 309 10.99 -19.33 8.30
N LEU A 310 12.15 -18.71 8.11
CA LEU A 310 12.92 -18.80 6.87
C LEU A 310 13.24 -20.24 6.50
N LEU A 311 13.70 -21.04 7.47
CA LEU A 311 14.00 -22.46 7.25
C LEU A 311 12.75 -23.23 6.80
N ARG A 312 11.62 -23.04 7.46
CA ARG A 312 10.34 -23.70 7.05
C ARG A 312 9.96 -23.35 5.62
N PHE A 313 10.10 -22.09 5.21
CA PHE A 313 9.79 -21.69 3.83
C PHE A 313 10.74 -22.33 2.83
N VAL A 314 12.02 -22.45 3.14
CA VAL A 314 13.00 -23.11 2.28
C VAL A 314 12.74 -24.62 2.20
N GLU A 315 12.49 -25.29 3.31
CA GLU A 315 12.16 -26.72 3.38
C GLU A 315 10.88 -27.06 2.59
N HIS A 316 9.87 -26.18 2.66
CA HIS A 316 8.58 -26.36 1.99
C HIS A 316 8.41 -25.53 0.70
N ALA A 317 9.51 -25.09 0.09
CA ALA A 317 9.47 -24.21 -1.10
C ALA A 317 8.62 -24.76 -2.24
N HIS A 318 8.60 -26.10 -2.42
CA HIS A 318 7.78 -26.77 -3.43
C HIS A 318 6.27 -26.60 -3.18
N VAL A 319 5.82 -26.65 -1.93
CA VAL A 319 4.42 -26.45 -1.54
C VAL A 319 3.99 -25.02 -1.87
N TRP A 320 4.79 -24.03 -1.44
CA TRP A 320 4.53 -22.63 -1.70
C TRP A 320 4.55 -22.30 -3.20
N ARG A 321 5.49 -22.89 -3.94
CA ARG A 321 5.53 -22.74 -5.39
C ARG A 321 4.26 -23.24 -6.07
N HIS A 322 3.71 -24.38 -5.62
CA HIS A 322 2.47 -24.91 -6.15
C HIS A 322 1.26 -24.00 -5.90
N ARG A 323 1.26 -23.25 -4.79
CA ARG A 323 0.21 -22.29 -4.45
C ARG A 323 0.31 -20.97 -5.24
N GLY A 324 1.46 -20.66 -5.84
CA GLY A 324 1.72 -19.39 -6.51
C GLY A 324 0.62 -18.92 -7.47
N PRO A 325 0.13 -19.73 -8.40
CA PRO A 325 -0.98 -19.35 -9.29
C PRO A 325 -2.26 -18.92 -8.53
N ALA A 326 -2.65 -19.68 -7.52
CA ALA A 326 -3.84 -19.39 -6.71
C ALA A 326 -3.67 -18.11 -5.87
N ILE A 327 -2.44 -17.83 -5.39
CA ILE A 327 -2.11 -16.58 -4.70
C ILE A 327 -2.27 -15.38 -5.63
N VAL A 328 -1.80 -15.48 -6.88
CA VAL A 328 -1.98 -14.43 -7.89
C VAL A 328 -3.45 -14.19 -8.18
N GLU A 329 -4.21 -15.26 -8.42
CA GLU A 329 -5.64 -15.17 -8.73
C GLU A 329 -6.42 -14.46 -7.62
N ASP A 330 -6.20 -14.84 -6.36
CA ASP A 330 -6.81 -14.18 -5.20
C ASP A 330 -6.39 -12.71 -5.07
N CYS A 331 -5.11 -12.41 -5.28
CA CYS A 331 -4.60 -11.03 -5.24
C CYS A 331 -5.22 -10.18 -6.37
N ALA A 332 -5.26 -10.69 -7.60
CA ALA A 332 -5.80 -9.98 -8.75
C ALA A 332 -7.30 -9.69 -8.59
N ALA A 333 -8.07 -10.64 -8.07
CA ALA A 333 -9.49 -10.47 -7.83
C ALA A 333 -9.80 -9.37 -6.80
N ARG A 334 -8.93 -9.17 -5.80
CA ARG A 334 -9.20 -8.27 -4.67
C ARG A 334 -8.41 -6.95 -4.69
N TYR A 335 -7.19 -6.95 -5.24
CA TYR A 335 -6.21 -5.86 -5.11
C TYR A 335 -5.63 -5.38 -6.44
N SER A 336 -6.33 -5.65 -7.56
CA SER A 336 -5.93 -5.09 -8.85
C SER A 336 -6.29 -3.61 -9.00
N VAL A 337 -5.59 -2.94 -9.91
CA VAL A 337 -5.87 -1.56 -10.33
C VAL A 337 -7.33 -1.41 -10.79
N GLU A 338 -7.87 -2.43 -11.45
CA GLU A 338 -9.26 -2.46 -11.92
C GLU A 338 -10.25 -2.42 -10.73
N ARG A 339 -9.99 -3.21 -9.68
CA ARG A 339 -10.83 -3.20 -8.47
C ARG A 339 -10.79 -1.86 -7.74
N MET A 340 -9.61 -1.26 -7.61
CA MET A 340 -9.48 0.06 -7.01
C MET A 340 -10.20 1.14 -7.84
N ALA A 341 -10.00 1.13 -9.16
CA ALA A 341 -10.64 2.07 -10.06
C ALA A 341 -12.16 1.90 -10.07
N GLU A 342 -12.66 0.67 -9.98
CA GLU A 342 -14.08 0.37 -9.86
C GLU A 342 -14.67 0.99 -8.58
N GLY A 343 -14.10 0.75 -7.41
CA GLY A 343 -14.59 1.31 -6.16
C GLY A 343 -14.60 2.84 -6.15
N LEU A 344 -13.59 3.48 -6.73
CA LEU A 344 -13.54 4.94 -6.88
C LEU A 344 -14.57 5.45 -7.91
N ALA A 345 -14.79 4.73 -9.01
CA ALA A 345 -15.79 5.10 -10.02
C ALA A 345 -17.21 4.99 -9.45
N LEU A 346 -17.56 3.88 -8.78
CA LEU A 346 -18.85 3.70 -8.10
C LEU A 346 -19.10 4.81 -7.06
N ALA A 347 -18.05 5.22 -6.33
CA ALA A 347 -18.14 6.33 -5.40
C ALA A 347 -18.49 7.66 -6.11
N LEU A 348 -18.00 7.87 -7.32
CA LEU A 348 -18.28 9.08 -8.12
C LEU A 348 -19.65 9.03 -8.82
N THR A 349 -20.02 7.91 -9.44
CA THR A 349 -21.25 7.80 -10.23
C THR A 349 -22.48 7.58 -9.37
N GLY A 350 -22.33 6.92 -8.21
CA GLY A 350 -23.46 6.56 -7.35
C GLY A 350 -24.20 5.32 -7.79
N GLU A 351 -23.74 4.65 -8.83
CA GLU A 351 -24.23 3.34 -9.22
C GLU A 351 -23.92 2.33 -8.11
N GLN A 352 -24.89 1.45 -7.82
CA GLN A 352 -24.73 0.34 -6.84
C GLN A 352 -24.35 -0.94 -7.56
#